data_05efb8a885b8f00d53b7540c0092a08e
#
_entry.id   05efb8a885b8f00d53b7540c0092a08e
#
_cell.length_a   1.000
_cell.length_b   1.000
_cell.length_c   1.000
_cell.angle_alpha   90.00
_cell.angle_beta   90.00
_cell.angle_gamma   90.00
#
_symmetry.space_group_name_H-M   'P 1'
#
loop_
_entity.id
_entity.type
_entity.pdbx_description
1 polymer ?
#
loop_
_entity_poly.entity_id
_entity_poly.type
_entity_poly.pdbx_seq_one_letter_code
_entity_poly.pdbx_strand_id
1 'polypeptide(L)' 'MILTDFMGHMTSTDSAEELHAFAKKIGLKREWYQTPGYGEEHAHYDLTTTRMKKKARVNGATEVGPMELVERAWWKK' A
#
# COMPACT_ATOMS: atom_id res chain seq x y z
N MET A 1 7.95 6.23 0.45
CA MET A 1 7.37 5.95 1.78
C MET A 1 6.12 5.09 1.64
N ILE A 2 6.02 4.03 2.41
CA ILE A 2 4.86 3.15 2.37
C ILE A 2 3.85 3.56 3.43
N LEU A 3 2.59 3.71 3.01
CA LEU A 3 1.48 4.07 3.88
C LEU A 3 0.47 2.94 3.95
N THR A 4 -0.11 2.74 5.13
CA THR A 4 -1.22 1.82 5.34
C THR A 4 -2.33 2.57 6.05
N ASP A 5 -3.56 2.03 5.99
CA ASP A 5 -4.67 2.58 6.75
C ASP A 5 -5.33 1.47 7.58
N PHE A 6 -6.26 1.86 8.46
CA PHE A 6 -6.94 0.89 9.33
C PHE A 6 -7.87 -0.05 8.56
N MET A 7 -8.20 0.28 7.31
CA MET A 7 -9.04 -0.57 6.46
C MET A 7 -8.24 -1.65 5.73
N GLY A 8 -6.91 -1.61 5.86
CA GLY A 8 -6.05 -2.61 5.26
C GLY A 8 -5.51 -2.26 3.87
N HIS A 9 -5.61 -1.02 3.45
CA HIS A 9 -5.01 -0.58 2.19
C HIS A 9 -3.54 -0.25 2.39
N MET A 10 -2.72 -0.54 1.38
CA MET A 10 -1.30 -0.21 1.40
C MET A 10 -0.88 0.37 0.06
N THR A 11 -0.23 1.53 0.08
CA THR A 11 0.27 2.18 -1.13
C THR A 11 1.59 2.89 -0.84
N SER A 12 2.16 3.52 -1.88
CA SER A 12 3.40 4.29 -1.75
C SER A 12 3.14 5.76 -2.04
N THR A 13 3.91 6.63 -1.40
CA THR A 13 3.90 8.06 -1.73
C THR A 13 4.77 8.37 -2.95
N ASP A 14 5.64 7.45 -3.36
CA ASP A 14 6.67 7.71 -4.36
C ASP A 14 6.41 7.05 -5.71
N SER A 15 6.13 5.74 -5.73
CA SER A 15 6.00 5.02 -6.99
C SER A 15 5.40 3.63 -6.80
N ALA A 16 4.91 3.06 -7.92
CA ALA A 16 4.46 1.67 -7.94
C ALA A 16 5.64 0.73 -7.66
N GLU A 17 6.83 1.09 -8.14
CA GLU A 17 8.03 0.26 -7.95
C GLU A 17 8.37 0.12 -6.47
N GLU A 18 8.31 1.21 -5.72
CA GLU A 18 8.52 1.16 -4.28
C GLU A 18 7.49 0.26 -3.61
N LEU A 19 6.23 0.39 -4.02
CA LEU A 19 5.15 -0.42 -3.46
C LEU A 19 5.38 -1.91 -3.73
N HIS A 20 5.74 -2.27 -4.96
CA HIS A 20 5.99 -3.67 -5.31
C HIS A 20 7.17 -4.25 -4.55
N ALA A 21 8.24 -3.49 -4.40
CA ALA A 21 9.43 -3.93 -3.66
C ALA A 21 9.08 -4.20 -2.20
N PHE A 22 8.30 -3.30 -1.59
CA PHE A 22 7.87 -3.47 -0.21
C PHE A 22 6.92 -4.66 -0.05
N ALA A 23 5.96 -4.80 -0.97
CA ALA A 23 5.01 -5.92 -0.95
C ALA A 23 5.76 -7.26 -1.01
N LYS A 24 6.75 -7.37 -1.90
CA LYS A 24 7.58 -8.56 -2.00
C LYS A 24 8.32 -8.83 -0.70
N LYS A 25 8.88 -7.79 -0.10
CA LYS A 25 9.62 -7.90 1.16
C LYS A 25 8.79 -8.50 2.28
N ILE A 26 7.51 -8.14 2.36
CA ILE A 26 6.63 -8.66 3.40
C ILE A 26 5.84 -9.92 2.97
N GLY A 27 6.11 -10.45 1.79
CA GLY A 27 5.55 -11.73 1.35
C GLY A 27 4.22 -11.64 0.61
N LEU A 28 3.83 -10.47 0.13
CA LEU A 28 2.64 -10.34 -0.70
C LEU A 28 2.94 -10.74 -2.13
N LYS A 29 1.99 -11.41 -2.77
CA LYS A 29 2.13 -11.80 -4.17
C LYS A 29 1.87 -10.61 -5.09
N ARG A 30 2.67 -10.50 -6.17
CA ARG A 30 2.53 -9.43 -7.15
C ARG A 30 1.12 -9.37 -7.76
N GLU A 31 0.49 -10.52 -7.94
CA GLU A 31 -0.86 -10.63 -8.50
C GLU A 31 -1.95 -10.07 -7.58
N TRP A 32 -1.62 -9.78 -6.33
CA TRP A 32 -2.56 -9.16 -5.39
C TRP A 32 -2.59 -7.64 -5.52
N TYR A 33 -1.77 -7.07 -6.39
CA TYR A 33 -1.81 -5.65 -6.71
C TYR A 33 -3.11 -5.31 -7.43
N GLN A 34 -3.81 -4.31 -6.94
CA GLN A 34 -5.10 -3.91 -7.48
C GLN A 34 -5.03 -2.51 -8.08
N THR A 35 -5.63 -2.35 -9.26
CA THR A 35 -5.70 -1.07 -9.96
C THR A 35 -7.15 -0.81 -10.33
N PRO A 36 -7.99 -0.42 -9.34
CA PRO A 36 -9.44 -0.28 -9.57
C PRO A 36 -9.82 0.87 -10.50
N GLY A 37 -8.92 1.85 -10.70
CA GLY A 37 -9.17 2.94 -11.63
C GLY A 37 -8.45 2.75 -12.96
N TYR A 38 -8.39 3.80 -13.76
CA TYR A 38 -7.63 3.77 -15.01
C TYR A 38 -6.14 3.89 -14.72
N GLY A 39 -5.35 3.07 -15.39
CA GLY A 39 -3.93 3.05 -15.15
C GLY A 39 -3.63 2.68 -13.71
N GLU A 40 -2.83 3.49 -13.03
CA GLU A 40 -2.46 3.23 -11.64
C GLU A 40 -3.26 4.04 -10.62
N GLU A 41 -4.32 4.71 -11.04
CA GLU A 41 -5.16 5.46 -10.12
C GLU A 41 -5.79 4.52 -9.08
N HIS A 42 -5.66 4.88 -7.80
CA HIS A 42 -6.10 4.09 -6.66
C HIS A 42 -5.38 2.74 -6.52
N ALA A 43 -4.20 2.60 -7.12
CA ALA A 43 -3.42 1.37 -7.03
C ALA A 43 -2.98 1.10 -5.59
N HIS A 44 -3.14 -0.16 -5.15
CA HIS A 44 -2.84 -0.55 -3.78
C HIS A 44 -2.72 -2.07 -3.64
N TYR A 45 -2.23 -2.51 -2.48
CA TYR A 45 -2.37 -3.89 -2.02
C TYR A 45 -3.31 -3.91 -0.83
N ASP A 46 -4.03 -5.01 -0.66
CA ASP A 46 -4.86 -5.22 0.53
C ASP A 46 -4.10 -6.05 1.56
N LEU A 47 -4.10 -5.57 2.79
CA LEU A 47 -3.57 -6.31 3.94
C LEU A 47 -4.75 -6.99 4.61
N THR A 48 -5.01 -8.24 4.26
CA THR A 48 -6.25 -8.92 4.62
C THR A 48 -6.27 -9.51 6.02
N THR A 49 -5.13 -9.56 6.71
CA THR A 49 -5.06 -10.13 8.05
C THR A 49 -4.32 -9.19 9.00
N THR A 50 -4.62 -9.33 10.31
CA THR A 50 -3.91 -8.57 11.34
C THR A 50 -2.41 -8.85 11.28
N ARG A 51 -2.04 -10.10 10.98
CA ARG A 51 -0.64 -10.51 10.88
C ARG A 51 0.07 -9.72 9.78
N MET A 52 -0.55 -9.55 8.62
CA MET A 52 0.04 -8.80 7.52
C MET A 52 0.15 -7.31 7.83
N LYS A 53 -0.86 -6.74 8.49
CA LYS A 53 -0.82 -5.34 8.92
C LYS A 53 0.35 -5.10 9.86
N LYS A 54 0.56 -6.01 10.81
CA LYS A 54 1.68 -5.91 11.75
C LYS A 54 3.01 -6.04 11.02
N LYS A 55 3.10 -6.96 10.08
CA LYS A 55 4.32 -7.19 9.31
C LYS A 55 4.70 -5.96 8.51
N ALA A 56 3.72 -5.30 7.89
CA ALA A 56 3.95 -4.06 7.16
C ALA A 56 4.50 -2.97 8.10
N ARG A 57 3.87 -2.79 9.25
CA ARG A 57 4.30 -1.78 10.23
C ARG A 57 5.72 -2.04 10.73
N VAL A 58 6.02 -3.29 11.09
CA VAL A 58 7.34 -3.68 11.59
C VAL A 58 8.43 -3.45 10.54
N ASN A 59 8.08 -3.56 9.27
CA ASN A 59 9.02 -3.36 8.17
C ASN A 59 9.08 -1.92 7.67
N GLY A 60 8.42 -0.98 8.36
CA GLY A 60 8.61 0.44 8.08
C GLY A 60 7.42 1.17 7.47
N ALA A 61 6.28 0.52 7.28
CA ALA A 61 5.08 1.21 6.80
C ALA A 61 4.53 2.11 7.90
N THR A 62 3.99 3.26 7.50
CA THR A 62 3.36 4.21 8.41
C THR A 62 1.85 4.12 8.25
N GLU A 63 1.14 3.93 9.36
CA GLU A 63 -0.32 3.91 9.32
C GLU A 63 -0.87 5.33 9.38
N VAL A 64 -1.81 5.63 8.49
CA VAL A 64 -2.49 6.94 8.41
C VAL A 64 -3.98 6.69 8.21
N GLY A 65 -4.78 7.75 8.23
CA GLY A 65 -6.20 7.62 7.90
C GLY A 65 -6.41 7.35 6.41
N PRO A 66 -7.57 6.77 6.02
CA PRO A 66 -7.83 6.45 4.61
C PRO A 66 -7.77 7.67 3.68
N MET A 67 -8.25 8.81 4.11
CA MET A 67 -8.19 10.03 3.31
C MET A 67 -6.76 10.49 3.09
N GLU A 68 -5.96 10.47 4.14
CA GLU A 68 -4.56 10.85 4.06
C GLU A 68 -3.79 9.92 3.13
N LEU A 69 -4.07 8.62 3.20
CA LEU A 69 -3.42 7.64 2.32
C LEU A 69 -3.67 7.98 0.86
N VAL A 70 -4.92 8.26 0.49
CA VAL A 70 -5.28 8.63 -0.88
C VAL A 70 -4.59 9.92 -1.30
N GLU A 71 -4.62 10.94 -0.44
CA GLU A 71 -4.05 12.24 -0.78
C GLU A 71 -2.54 12.22 -0.97
N ARG A 72 -1.84 11.32 -0.28
CA ARG A 72 -0.38 11.23 -0.34
C ARG A 72 0.14 10.20 -1.33
N ALA A 73 -0.73 9.36 -1.90
CA ALA A 73 -0.31 8.34 -2.86
C ALA A 73 0.29 8.97 -4.12
N TRP A 74 1.28 8.27 -4.72
CA TRP A 74 1.98 8.79 -5.89
C TRP A 74 1.04 9.07 -7.06
N TRP A 75 0.01 8.24 -7.22
CA TRP A 75 -0.93 8.36 -8.34
C TRP A 75 -1.89 9.54 -8.18
N LYS A 76 -1.96 10.13 -7.01
CA LYS A 76 -2.82 11.29 -6.74
C LYS A 76 -2.19 12.60 -7.21
N LYS A 77 -0.89 12.63 -7.31
CA LYS A 77 -0.13 13.85 -7.65
C LYS A 77 -0.21 14.25 -9.11
#